data_38b53d07bd94cd5344e64d4a49bc5c8d
#
_entry.id   38b53d07bd94cd5344e64d4a49bc5c8d
#
_cell.length_a   1.000
_cell.length_b   1.000
_cell.length_c   1.000
_cell.angle_alpha   90.00
_cell.angle_beta   90.00
_cell.angle_gamma   90.00
#
_symmetry.space_group_name_H-M   'P 1'
#
loop_
_entity.id
_entity.type
_entity.pdbx_description
1 polymer ?
#
loop_
_entity_poly.entity_id
_entity_poly.type
_entity_poly.pdbx_seq_one_letter_code
_entity_poly.pdbx_strand_id
1 'polypeptide(L)'
;MPLIVDASVTVAWFVRNQATGYTDRIRRQARKERLHVPAIWPLEFANALWQLERRRLLSGRQVDTIVDLVEPLEIAVHGESPPPRRLLALARDHDLSAYDASYLDLALRLRYPVACRDGPLRKAVRAAGAKLA
;
A
#
# COMPACT_ATOMS: atom_id res chain seq x y z
N MET A 1 -13.76 -1.07 -10.24
CA MET A 1 -13.86 -0.70 -8.82
C MET A 1 -12.51 -0.16 -8.35
N PRO A 2 -12.50 0.98 -7.67
CA PRO A 2 -11.24 1.52 -7.15
C PRO A 2 -10.54 0.55 -6.21
N LEU A 3 -9.22 0.71 -6.08
CA LEU A 3 -8.37 -0.15 -5.27
C LEU A 3 -7.64 0.64 -4.19
N ILE A 4 -7.46 0.01 -3.04
CA ILE A 4 -6.48 0.45 -2.05
C ILE A 4 -5.25 -0.42 -2.26
N VAL A 5 -4.08 0.20 -2.41
CA VAL A 5 -2.82 -0.53 -2.61
C VAL A 5 -1.84 -0.15 -1.50
N ASP A 6 -1.14 -1.15 -0.95
CA ASP A 6 -0.12 -0.86 0.03
C ASP A 6 1.23 -0.57 -0.63
N ALA A 7 2.17 -0.05 0.15
CA ALA A 7 3.47 0.33 -0.36
C ALA A 7 4.26 -0.85 -0.92
N SER A 8 4.15 -2.03 -0.31
CA SER A 8 4.88 -3.21 -0.76
C SER A 8 4.45 -3.66 -2.15
N VAL A 9 3.16 -3.57 -2.46
CA VAL A 9 2.64 -3.90 -3.79
C VAL A 9 3.07 -2.86 -4.81
N THR A 10 2.99 -1.57 -4.48
CA THR A 10 3.40 -0.50 -5.41
C THR A 10 4.90 -0.53 -5.67
N VAL A 11 5.73 -0.78 -4.66
CA VAL A 11 7.19 -0.94 -4.86
C VAL A 11 7.47 -2.12 -5.78
N ALA A 12 6.77 -3.24 -5.61
CA ALA A 12 6.98 -4.44 -6.43
C ALA A 12 6.71 -4.20 -7.91
N TRP A 13 5.90 -3.22 -8.27
CA TRP A 13 5.65 -2.89 -9.68
C TRP A 13 6.89 -2.34 -10.38
N PHE A 14 7.83 -1.79 -9.64
CA PHE A 14 9.00 -1.09 -10.19
C PHE A 14 10.33 -1.76 -9.82
N VAL A 15 10.31 -2.76 -8.95
CA VAL A 15 11.50 -3.47 -8.48
C VAL A 15 11.38 -4.93 -8.88
N ARG A 16 12.11 -5.30 -9.93
CA ARG A 16 11.96 -6.59 -10.63
C ARG A 16 11.97 -7.80 -9.69
N ASN A 17 12.92 -7.87 -8.77
CA ASN A 17 13.07 -9.01 -7.89
C ASN A 17 12.02 -9.09 -6.77
N GLN A 18 11.18 -8.10 -6.64
CA GLN A 18 10.05 -8.10 -5.71
C GLN A 18 8.72 -8.42 -6.39
N ALA A 19 8.70 -8.42 -7.72
CA ALA A 19 7.50 -8.71 -8.49
C ALA A 19 7.08 -10.18 -8.33
N THR A 20 5.77 -10.39 -8.23
CA THR A 20 5.15 -11.72 -8.17
C THR A 20 3.99 -11.76 -9.15
N GLY A 21 3.45 -12.96 -9.42
CA GLY A 21 2.24 -13.08 -10.23
C GLY A 21 1.08 -12.27 -9.67
N TYR A 22 0.95 -12.24 -8.35
CA TYR A 22 -0.06 -11.42 -7.66
C TYR A 22 0.14 -9.93 -7.92
N THR A 23 1.35 -9.40 -7.68
CA THR A 23 1.61 -7.97 -7.85
C THR A 23 1.47 -7.54 -9.32
N ASP A 24 1.83 -8.40 -10.26
CA ASP A 24 1.65 -8.13 -11.69
C ASP A 24 0.17 -8.10 -12.08
N ARG A 25 -0.63 -8.99 -11.51
CA ARG A 25 -2.09 -8.98 -11.71
C ARG A 25 -2.70 -7.69 -11.19
N ILE A 26 -2.31 -7.27 -9.99
CA ILE A 26 -2.79 -6.01 -9.40
C ILE A 26 -2.35 -4.81 -10.26
N ARG A 27 -1.13 -4.83 -10.78
CA ARG A 27 -0.65 -3.77 -11.67
C ARG A 27 -1.53 -3.65 -12.93
N ARG A 28 -1.88 -4.77 -13.53
CA ARG A 28 -2.77 -4.77 -14.71
C ARG A 28 -4.14 -4.21 -14.36
N GLN A 29 -4.69 -4.59 -13.21
CA GLN A 29 -5.97 -4.09 -12.72
C GLN A 29 -5.90 -2.58 -12.46
N ALA A 30 -4.80 -2.10 -11.88
CA ALA A 30 -4.58 -0.70 -11.53
C ALA A 30 -4.59 0.24 -12.75
N ARG A 31 -4.30 -0.26 -13.94
CA ARG A 31 -4.35 0.55 -15.17
C ARG A 31 -5.76 1.03 -15.51
N LYS A 32 -6.78 0.35 -15.00
CA LYS A 32 -8.18 0.62 -15.29
C LYS A 32 -8.92 1.20 -14.08
N GLU A 33 -8.26 1.27 -12.94
CA GLU A 33 -8.90 1.61 -11.69
C GLU A 33 -8.20 2.81 -11.03
N ARG A 34 -8.96 3.56 -10.27
CA ARG A 34 -8.37 4.61 -9.45
C ARG A 34 -7.75 3.98 -8.20
N LEU A 35 -6.54 4.42 -7.87
CA LEU A 35 -5.80 3.94 -6.71
C LEU A 35 -5.99 4.89 -5.54
N HIS A 36 -6.19 4.32 -4.35
CA HIS A 36 -6.34 5.04 -3.10
C HIS A 36 -5.36 4.51 -2.06
N VAL A 37 -4.82 5.41 -1.25
CA VAL A 37 -3.87 5.04 -0.20
C VAL A 37 -4.10 5.90 1.05
N PRO A 38 -3.78 5.38 2.24
CA PRO A 38 -3.82 6.18 3.46
C PRO A 38 -2.65 7.16 3.52
N ALA A 39 -2.70 8.10 4.46
CA ALA A 39 -1.69 9.13 4.62
C ALA A 39 -0.27 8.60 4.85
N ILE A 40 -0.12 7.39 5.39
CA ILE A 40 1.19 6.77 5.65
C ILE A 40 1.88 6.29 4.37
N TRP A 41 1.14 6.04 3.29
CA TRP A 41 1.70 5.44 2.07
C TRP A 41 2.87 6.23 1.48
N PRO A 42 2.83 7.57 1.32
CA PRO A 42 3.97 8.29 0.76
C PRO A 42 5.25 8.09 1.57
N LEU A 43 5.13 8.04 2.90
CA LEU A 43 6.28 7.81 3.79
C LEU A 43 6.82 6.38 3.64
N GLU A 44 5.94 5.40 3.58
CA GLU A 44 6.33 4.00 3.42
C GLU A 44 6.98 3.76 2.06
N PHE A 45 6.38 4.30 1.00
CA PHE A 45 6.89 4.17 -0.36
C PHE A 45 8.28 4.80 -0.49
N ALA A 46 8.43 6.05 -0.05
CA ALA A 46 9.71 6.75 -0.08
C ALA A 46 10.77 6.02 0.77
N ASN A 47 10.40 5.56 1.95
CA ASN A 47 11.33 4.84 2.82
C ASN A 47 11.76 3.51 2.22
N ALA A 48 10.86 2.78 1.59
CA ALA A 48 11.20 1.52 0.93
C ALA A 48 12.22 1.74 -0.20
N LEU A 49 12.04 2.76 -1.02
CA LEU A 49 12.99 3.11 -2.08
C LEU A 49 14.34 3.58 -1.50
N TRP A 50 14.29 4.38 -0.44
CA TRP A 50 15.51 4.84 0.22
C TRP A 50 16.31 3.69 0.81
N GLN A 51 15.67 2.69 1.42
CA GLN A 51 16.36 1.51 1.94
C GLN A 51 17.04 0.71 0.82
N LEU A 52 16.41 0.58 -0.34
CA LEU A 52 17.00 -0.08 -1.50
C LEU A 52 18.23 0.68 -2.03
N GLU A 53 18.14 2.00 -2.06
CA GLU A 53 19.27 2.84 -2.47
C GLU A 53 20.42 2.74 -1.47
N ARG A 54 20.16 2.83 -0.17
CA ARG A 54 21.17 2.71 0.87
C ARG A 54 21.91 1.38 0.83
N ARG A 55 21.19 0.30 0.52
CA ARG A 55 21.76 -1.04 0.38
C ARG A 55 22.44 -1.25 -0.96
N ARG A 56 22.46 -0.25 -1.80
CA ARG A 56 23.01 -0.30 -3.17
C ARG A 56 22.35 -1.36 -4.06
N LEU A 57 21.09 -1.69 -3.78
CA LEU A 57 20.29 -2.57 -4.63
C LEU A 57 19.68 -1.80 -5.78
N LEU A 58 19.48 -0.49 -5.62
CA LEU A 58 19.10 0.45 -6.66
C LEU A 58 20.01 1.66 -6.59
N SER A 59 20.31 2.26 -7.76
CA SER A 59 21.01 3.54 -7.81
C SER A 59 20.03 4.69 -7.52
N GLY A 60 20.56 5.87 -7.16
CA GLY A 60 19.73 7.06 -7.00
C GLY A 60 18.98 7.42 -8.28
N ARG A 61 19.61 7.22 -9.45
CA ARG A 61 18.96 7.44 -10.74
C ARG A 61 17.78 6.51 -10.96
N GLN A 62 17.93 5.23 -10.60
CA GLN A 62 16.83 4.26 -10.71
C GLN A 62 15.67 4.63 -9.78
N VAL A 63 15.98 5.05 -8.55
CA VAL A 63 14.95 5.51 -7.61
C VAL A 63 14.22 6.74 -8.14
N ASP A 64 14.94 7.73 -8.65
CA ASP A 64 14.32 8.93 -9.24
C ASP A 64 13.43 8.56 -10.43
N THR A 65 13.86 7.62 -11.27
CA THR A 65 13.05 7.12 -12.38
C THR A 65 11.76 6.49 -11.90
N ILE A 66 11.81 5.69 -10.81
CA ILE A 66 10.62 5.09 -10.22
C ILE A 66 9.64 6.16 -9.75
N VAL A 67 10.13 7.20 -9.07
CA VAL A 67 9.29 8.31 -8.61
C VAL A 67 8.60 8.99 -9.79
N ASP A 68 9.34 9.23 -10.88
CA ASP A 68 8.78 9.82 -12.12
C ASP A 68 7.70 8.92 -12.74
N LEU A 69 7.81 7.61 -12.62
CA LEU A 69 6.82 6.66 -13.15
C LEU A 69 5.57 6.56 -12.27
N VAL A 70 5.68 6.86 -10.98
CA VAL A 70 4.56 6.80 -10.03
C VAL A 70 3.66 8.03 -10.15
N GLU A 71 4.22 9.20 -10.35
CA GLU A 71 3.44 10.44 -10.40
C GLU A 71 2.25 10.39 -11.36
N PRO A 72 2.41 9.90 -12.62
CA PRO A 72 1.28 9.84 -13.55
C PRO A 72 0.16 8.88 -13.15
N LEU A 73 0.37 8.02 -12.16
CA LEU A 73 -0.68 7.12 -11.69
C LEU A 73 -1.79 7.83 -10.91
N GLU A 74 -1.56 9.09 -10.54
CA GLU A 74 -2.55 9.93 -9.86
C GLU A 74 -3.17 9.24 -8.64
N ILE A 75 -2.32 8.66 -7.78
CA ILE A 75 -2.76 7.97 -6.59
C ILE A 75 -3.43 8.96 -5.63
N ALA A 76 -4.66 8.66 -5.23
CA ALA A 76 -5.40 9.49 -4.29
C ALA A 76 -4.92 9.21 -2.86
N VAL A 77 -4.16 10.15 -2.30
CA VAL A 77 -3.69 10.06 -0.91
C VAL A 77 -4.74 10.69 0.01
N HIS A 78 -5.26 9.90 0.94
CA HIS A 78 -6.21 10.38 1.93
C HIS A 78 -5.45 10.98 3.12
N GLY A 79 -5.34 12.32 3.12
CA GLY A 79 -4.47 13.04 4.04
C GLY A 79 -4.95 13.06 5.49
N GLU A 80 -6.22 12.74 5.76
CA GLU A 80 -6.75 12.68 7.11
C GLU A 80 -6.51 11.30 7.71
N SER A 81 -5.64 11.23 8.71
CA SER A 81 -5.44 10.00 9.47
C SER A 81 -6.56 9.82 10.48
N PRO A 82 -7.00 8.58 10.76
CA PRO A 82 -7.90 8.32 11.86
C PRO A 82 -7.28 8.76 13.19
N PRO A 83 -8.10 9.10 14.18
CA PRO A 83 -7.54 9.44 15.49
C PRO A 83 -6.83 8.24 16.12
N PRO A 84 -5.86 8.48 17.02
CA PRO A 84 -5.11 7.39 17.66
C PRO A 84 -6.00 6.34 18.32
N ARG A 85 -7.13 6.74 18.89
CA ARG A 85 -8.07 5.80 19.53
C ARG A 85 -8.59 4.77 18.52
N ARG A 86 -8.94 5.21 17.31
CA ARG A 86 -9.42 4.31 16.26
C ARG A 86 -8.33 3.37 15.78
N LEU A 87 -7.12 3.90 15.55
CA LEU A 87 -5.97 3.10 15.12
C LEU A 87 -5.59 2.06 16.17
N LEU A 88 -5.59 2.43 17.46
CA LEU A 88 -5.30 1.52 18.55
C LEU A 88 -6.36 0.40 18.63
N ALA A 89 -7.64 0.74 18.48
CA ALA A 89 -8.70 -0.24 18.51
C ALA A 89 -8.51 -1.29 17.40
N LEU A 90 -8.27 -0.85 16.18
CA LEU A 90 -8.04 -1.76 15.05
C LEU A 90 -6.77 -2.59 15.24
N ALA A 91 -5.70 -1.96 15.72
CA ALA A 91 -4.44 -2.65 15.97
C ALA A 91 -4.60 -3.76 17.01
N ARG A 92 -5.31 -3.48 18.10
CA ARG A 92 -5.57 -4.46 19.16
C ARG A 92 -6.49 -5.58 18.70
N ASP A 93 -7.58 -5.23 18.01
CA ASP A 93 -8.59 -6.21 17.58
C ASP A 93 -8.04 -7.18 16.55
N HIS A 94 -7.08 -6.77 15.74
CA HIS A 94 -6.56 -7.55 14.63
C HIS A 94 -5.06 -7.87 14.73
N ASP A 95 -4.42 -7.49 15.82
CA ASP A 95 -2.98 -7.68 16.03
C ASP A 95 -2.14 -7.11 14.87
N LEU A 96 -2.39 -5.83 14.58
CA LEU A 96 -1.71 -5.09 13.51
C LEU A 96 -0.85 -3.97 14.09
N SER A 97 0.16 -3.55 13.30
CA SER A 97 0.77 -2.25 13.53
C SER A 97 -0.26 -1.15 13.29
N ALA A 98 -0.04 0.03 13.86
CA ALA A 98 -0.89 1.19 13.58
C ALA A 98 -0.83 1.57 12.09
N TYR A 99 0.30 1.33 11.43
CA TYR A 99 0.47 1.59 10.01
C TYR A 99 -0.46 0.70 9.16
N ASP A 100 -0.47 -0.60 9.42
CA ASP A 100 -1.38 -1.53 8.75
C ASP A 100 -2.85 -1.27 9.13
N ALA A 101 -3.09 -0.85 10.38
CA ALA A 101 -4.42 -0.45 10.80
C ALA A 101 -4.96 0.73 9.99
N SER A 102 -4.10 1.63 9.52
CA SER A 102 -4.52 2.74 8.66
C SER A 102 -5.05 2.27 7.30
N TYR A 103 -4.46 1.21 6.73
CA TYR A 103 -4.98 0.59 5.51
C TYR A 103 -6.32 -0.08 5.75
N LEU A 104 -6.45 -0.82 6.84
CA LEU A 104 -7.71 -1.46 7.20
C LEU A 104 -8.82 -0.45 7.43
N ASP A 105 -8.53 0.63 8.16
CA ASP A 105 -9.50 1.71 8.38
C ASP A 105 -9.98 2.32 7.06
N LEU A 106 -9.05 2.60 6.15
CA LEU A 106 -9.40 3.16 4.83
C LEU A 106 -10.30 2.21 4.05
N ALA A 107 -9.98 0.91 4.07
CA ALA A 107 -10.79 -0.11 3.39
C ALA A 107 -12.21 -0.18 3.96
N LEU A 108 -12.35 -0.10 5.28
CA LEU A 108 -13.65 -0.14 5.92
C LEU A 108 -14.48 1.11 5.63
N ARG A 109 -13.84 2.28 5.59
CA ARG A 109 -14.53 3.54 5.30
C ARG A 109 -14.94 3.66 3.83
N LEU A 110 -14.05 3.31 2.90
CA LEU A 110 -14.32 3.45 1.47
C LEU A 110 -15.04 2.25 0.86
N ARG A 111 -14.98 1.09 1.51
CA ARG A 111 -15.49 -0.17 1.00
C ARG A 111 -14.85 -0.58 -0.33
N TYR A 112 -13.57 -0.28 -0.49
CA TYR A 112 -12.78 -0.70 -1.64
C TYR A 112 -11.90 -1.88 -1.26
N PRO A 113 -11.63 -2.80 -2.22
CA PRO A 113 -10.74 -3.91 -1.97
C PRO A 113 -9.29 -3.45 -1.76
N VAL A 114 -8.56 -4.22 -0.96
CA VAL A 114 -7.17 -3.93 -0.61
C VAL A 114 -6.24 -4.91 -1.32
N ALA A 115 -5.23 -4.37 -2.00
CA ALA A 115 -4.13 -5.14 -2.53
C ALA A 115 -2.95 -5.05 -1.57
N CYS A 116 -2.62 -6.14 -0.92
CA CYS A 116 -1.49 -6.25 0.02
C CYS A 116 -0.94 -7.66 0.01
N ARG A 117 0.33 -7.80 0.39
CA ARG A 117 1.01 -9.12 0.49
C ARG A 117 1.20 -9.56 1.91
N ASP A 118 1.18 -8.64 2.87
CA ASP A 118 1.43 -8.92 4.26
C ASP A 118 0.35 -9.84 4.84
N GLY A 119 0.77 -10.98 5.41
CA GLY A 119 -0.15 -11.97 5.97
C GLY A 119 -1.06 -11.44 7.06
N PRO A 120 -0.54 -10.76 8.10
CA PRO A 120 -1.37 -10.15 9.14
C PRO A 120 -2.41 -9.19 8.61
N LEU A 121 -2.06 -8.29 7.66
CA LEU A 121 -3.03 -7.36 7.08
C LEU A 121 -4.08 -8.10 6.25
N ARG A 122 -3.69 -9.08 5.44
CA ARG A 122 -4.63 -9.90 4.66
C ARG A 122 -5.64 -10.60 5.56
N LYS A 123 -5.16 -11.20 6.64
CA LYS A 123 -6.00 -11.86 7.64
C LYS A 123 -6.99 -10.88 8.28
N ALA A 124 -6.51 -9.71 8.66
CA ALA A 124 -7.32 -8.67 9.27
C ALA A 124 -8.40 -8.14 8.32
N VAL A 125 -8.06 -7.94 7.05
CA VAL A 125 -9.02 -7.51 6.02
C VAL A 125 -10.18 -8.49 5.92
N ARG A 126 -9.88 -9.79 5.86
CA ARG A 126 -10.92 -10.83 5.82
C ARG A 126 -11.76 -10.86 7.10
N ALA A 127 -11.10 -10.83 8.26
CA ALA A 127 -11.78 -10.90 9.56
C ALA A 127 -12.69 -9.71 9.81
N ALA A 128 -12.32 -8.54 9.32
CA ALA A 128 -13.10 -7.32 9.46
C ALA A 128 -14.25 -7.19 8.45
N GLY A 129 -14.36 -8.13 7.50
CA GLY A 129 -15.40 -8.09 6.49
C GLY A 129 -15.09 -7.19 5.31
N ALA A 130 -13.87 -6.69 5.19
CA ALA A 130 -13.40 -5.99 4.00
C ALA A 130 -12.96 -7.00 2.93
N LYS A 131 -12.63 -6.52 1.73
CA LYS A 131 -12.28 -7.39 0.61
C LYS A 131 -10.81 -7.27 0.25
N LEU A 132 -10.24 -8.40 -0.16
CA LEU A 132 -8.92 -8.44 -0.80
C LEU A 132 -9.09 -8.35 -2.31
N ALA A 133 -8.20 -7.59 -2.89
CA ALA A 133 -8.09 -7.55 -4.35
C ALA A 133 -7.32 -8.76 -4.88
#